data_b7e942177031c4732d7774e26228d036
#
_entry.id   b7e942177031c4732d7774e26228d036
#
_cell.length_a   1.000
_cell.length_b   1.000
_cell.length_c   1.000
_cell.angle_alpha   90.00
_cell.angle_beta   90.00
_cell.angle_gamma   90.00
#
_symmetry.space_group_name_H-M   'P 1'
#
loop_
_entity.id
_entity.type
_entity.pdbx_description
1 polymer ?
#
loop_
_entity_poly.entity_id
_entity_poly.type
_entity_poly.pdbx_seq_one_letter_code
_entity_poly.pdbx_strand_id
1 'polypeptide(L)'
;MRAARRRIGRGRAAGPKALLWLLAGFCLALCLAACGLKAPPQPREAVVPMPVLDLSVQAEPAGVRLDFTLPEKSLDGSPLQAIGGYRIVGRLPSGRESREEVRFSVSEQKQKVGRSVVFYDRLPEEEGTYWYWVLPLDAYGSHPRRGPGVALTWTGRPPEAGAGAEENP
;
A
#
# COMPACT_ATOMS: atom_id res chain seq x y z
N MET A 1 51.43 -71.97 21.47
CA MET A 1 51.46 -70.77 20.68
C MET A 1 50.39 -70.86 19.59
N ARG A 2 49.23 -70.18 19.72
CA ARG A 2 48.13 -70.18 18.73
C ARG A 2 48.09 -68.85 18.05
N ALA A 3 48.37 -68.78 16.75
CA ALA A 3 48.28 -67.56 15.96
C ALA A 3 46.83 -67.26 15.60
N ALA A 4 46.32 -66.12 16.01
CA ALA A 4 44.97 -65.56 15.68
C ALA A 4 45.02 -64.96 14.26
N ARG A 5 44.36 -65.58 13.30
CA ARG A 5 44.13 -64.99 11.95
C ARG A 5 43.01 -63.99 12.03
N ARG A 6 43.34 -62.70 11.87
CA ARG A 6 42.37 -61.63 11.61
C ARG A 6 41.78 -61.78 10.20
N ARG A 7 40.48 -62.06 10.10
CA ARG A 7 39.71 -61.93 8.87
C ARG A 7 39.48 -60.48 8.56
N ILE A 8 40.13 -59.99 7.52
CA ILE A 8 39.85 -58.66 6.96
C ILE A 8 38.53 -58.81 6.17
N GLY A 9 37.46 -58.18 6.70
CA GLY A 9 36.15 -58.11 6.01
C GLY A 9 36.28 -57.31 4.72
N ARG A 10 36.07 -57.97 3.57
CA ARG A 10 35.94 -57.28 2.28
C ARG A 10 34.69 -56.39 2.31
N GLY A 11 34.92 -55.06 2.34
CA GLY A 11 33.87 -54.11 2.10
C GLY A 11 33.24 -54.32 0.72
N ARG A 12 31.96 -54.65 0.68
CA ARG A 12 31.20 -54.70 -0.58
C ARG A 12 31.14 -53.28 -1.12
N ALA A 13 31.85 -53.03 -2.22
CA ALA A 13 31.67 -51.79 -2.98
C ALA A 13 30.21 -51.72 -3.43
N ALA A 14 29.53 -50.67 -3.01
CA ALA A 14 28.16 -50.41 -3.45
C ALA A 14 28.17 -50.19 -4.96
N GLY A 15 27.44 -51.08 -5.66
CA GLY A 15 27.39 -51.03 -7.12
C GLY A 15 26.78 -49.73 -7.64
N PRO A 16 27.06 -49.35 -8.91
CA PRO A 16 26.62 -48.06 -9.48
C PRO A 16 25.11 -47.82 -9.36
N LYS A 17 24.32 -48.87 -9.28
CA LYS A 17 22.87 -48.82 -9.05
C LYS A 17 22.51 -48.29 -7.64
N ALA A 18 23.27 -48.63 -6.61
CA ALA A 18 23.03 -48.17 -5.25
C ALA A 18 23.33 -46.66 -5.12
N LEU A 19 24.35 -46.15 -5.80
CA LEU A 19 24.67 -44.74 -5.85
C LEU A 19 23.55 -43.91 -6.53
N LEU A 20 22.98 -44.47 -7.61
CA LEU A 20 21.88 -43.83 -8.34
C LEU A 20 20.61 -43.68 -7.48
N TRP A 21 20.27 -44.69 -6.69
CA TRP A 21 19.14 -44.66 -5.76
C TRP A 21 19.35 -43.66 -4.61
N LEU A 22 20.60 -43.55 -4.11
CA LEU A 22 20.92 -42.55 -3.08
C LEU A 22 20.82 -41.12 -3.61
N LEU A 23 21.29 -40.86 -4.83
CA LEU A 23 21.16 -39.56 -5.48
C LEU A 23 19.69 -39.21 -5.75
N ALA A 24 18.89 -40.15 -6.26
CA ALA A 24 17.47 -39.93 -6.49
C ALA A 24 16.71 -39.63 -5.18
N GLY A 25 17.01 -40.36 -4.09
CA GLY A 25 16.45 -40.12 -2.78
C GLY A 25 16.83 -38.76 -2.21
N PHE A 26 18.07 -38.31 -2.39
CA PHE A 26 18.57 -37.03 -1.96
C PHE A 26 17.91 -35.86 -2.74
N CYS A 27 17.78 -35.99 -4.07
CA CYS A 27 17.04 -35.00 -4.87
C CYS A 27 15.57 -34.88 -4.45
N LEU A 28 14.90 -36.03 -4.21
CA LEU A 28 13.52 -36.04 -3.75
C LEU A 28 13.37 -35.38 -2.38
N ALA A 29 14.29 -35.61 -1.44
CA ALA A 29 14.31 -34.96 -0.14
C ALA A 29 14.52 -33.46 -0.25
N LEU A 30 15.40 -32.97 -1.14
CA LEU A 30 15.60 -31.54 -1.42
C LEU A 30 14.35 -30.88 -2.02
N CYS A 31 13.66 -31.58 -2.94
CA CYS A 31 12.39 -31.06 -3.51
C CYS A 31 11.29 -30.93 -2.46
N LEU A 32 11.21 -31.85 -1.49
CA LEU A 32 10.23 -31.80 -0.41
C LEU A 32 10.57 -30.69 0.63
N ALA A 33 11.85 -30.40 0.86
CA ALA A 33 12.28 -29.31 1.74
C ALA A 33 12.08 -27.92 1.09
N ALA A 34 11.99 -27.85 -0.23
CA ALA A 34 11.73 -26.61 -0.98
C ALA A 34 10.25 -26.20 -1.01
N CYS A 35 9.33 -26.96 -0.38
CA CYS A 35 7.96 -26.50 -0.14
C CYS A 35 8.01 -25.30 0.81
N GLY A 36 8.03 -24.10 0.19
CA GLY A 36 8.27 -22.84 0.84
C GLY A 36 7.38 -22.63 2.07
N LEU A 37 7.97 -22.15 3.13
CA LEU A 37 7.28 -21.56 4.27
C LEU A 37 6.36 -20.47 3.73
N LYS A 38 5.06 -20.77 3.59
CA LYS A 38 4.07 -19.73 3.36
C LYS A 38 4.15 -18.79 4.56
N ALA A 39 4.45 -17.52 4.30
CA ALA A 39 4.34 -16.51 5.33
C ALA A 39 2.97 -16.63 6.01
N PRO A 40 2.88 -16.51 7.35
CA PRO A 40 1.62 -16.53 8.04
C PRO A 40 0.67 -15.49 7.41
N PRO A 41 -0.64 -15.77 7.27
CA PRO A 41 -1.58 -14.81 6.73
C PRO A 41 -1.53 -13.54 7.58
N GLN A 42 -1.18 -12.42 6.97
CA GLN A 42 -1.17 -11.13 7.66
C GLN A 42 -2.61 -10.76 8.03
N PRO A 43 -2.86 -10.27 9.26
CA PRO A 43 -4.14 -9.69 9.63
C PRO A 43 -4.53 -8.61 8.61
N ARG A 44 -5.81 -8.50 8.29
CA ARG A 44 -6.30 -7.46 7.33
C ARG A 44 -5.89 -6.04 7.75
N GLU A 45 -5.82 -5.79 9.02
CA GLU A 45 -5.40 -4.50 9.61
C GLU A 45 -3.96 -4.12 9.28
N ALA A 46 -3.08 -5.11 9.06
CA ALA A 46 -1.68 -4.89 8.72
C ALA A 46 -1.45 -4.32 7.31
N VAL A 47 -2.42 -4.43 6.43
CA VAL A 47 -2.32 -3.91 5.05
C VAL A 47 -3.15 -2.64 4.82
N VAL A 48 -3.86 -2.14 5.85
CA VAL A 48 -4.59 -0.88 5.75
C VAL A 48 -3.58 0.27 5.62
N PRO A 49 -3.71 1.13 4.59
CA PRO A 49 -2.80 2.25 4.39
C PRO A 49 -2.77 3.21 5.57
N MET A 50 -1.65 3.88 5.81
CA MET A 50 -1.60 5.01 6.75
C MET A 50 -2.50 6.15 6.26
N PRO A 51 -3.02 7.01 7.16
CA PRO A 51 -3.75 8.21 6.74
C PRO A 51 -2.89 9.15 5.90
N VAL A 52 -3.52 9.91 5.02
CA VAL A 52 -2.89 11.06 4.35
C VAL A 52 -2.64 12.15 5.41
N LEU A 53 -1.42 12.70 5.43
CA LEU A 53 -1.00 13.69 6.44
C LEU A 53 -0.67 15.06 5.84
N ASP A 54 -0.48 15.13 4.52
CA ASP A 54 -0.02 16.30 3.77
C ASP A 54 -1.11 16.92 2.89
N LEU A 55 -2.39 16.67 3.21
CA LEU A 55 -3.51 17.24 2.46
C LEU A 55 -3.45 18.77 2.50
N SER A 56 -3.49 19.39 1.33
CA SER A 56 -3.73 20.83 1.17
C SER A 56 -4.97 21.06 0.32
N VAL A 57 -5.68 22.14 0.57
CA VAL A 57 -6.93 22.47 -0.10
C VAL A 57 -6.92 23.95 -0.46
N GLN A 58 -7.21 24.26 -1.71
CA GLN A 58 -7.23 25.63 -2.24
C GLN A 58 -8.44 25.83 -3.15
N ALA A 59 -9.09 26.99 -3.06
CA ALA A 59 -10.09 27.37 -4.03
C ALA A 59 -9.38 27.96 -5.26
N GLU A 60 -9.74 27.47 -6.44
CA GLU A 60 -9.29 27.97 -7.74
C GLU A 60 -10.50 28.36 -8.59
N PRO A 61 -10.33 29.15 -9.67
CA PRO A 61 -11.45 29.52 -10.54
C PRO A 61 -12.19 28.32 -11.14
N ALA A 62 -11.50 27.20 -11.34
CA ALA A 62 -12.07 25.98 -11.93
C ALA A 62 -12.70 25.02 -10.91
N GLY A 63 -12.49 25.23 -9.60
CA GLY A 63 -12.96 24.31 -8.56
C GLY A 63 -12.16 24.39 -7.27
N VAL A 64 -12.37 23.45 -6.39
CA VAL A 64 -11.53 23.24 -5.20
C VAL A 64 -10.44 22.23 -5.53
N ARG A 65 -9.21 22.68 -5.50
CA ARG A 65 -8.04 21.84 -5.70
C ARG A 65 -7.59 21.23 -4.38
N LEU A 66 -7.42 19.90 -4.39
CA LEU A 66 -6.87 19.12 -3.31
C LEU A 66 -5.54 18.50 -3.76
N ASP A 67 -4.46 18.78 -3.04
CA ASP A 67 -3.15 18.18 -3.26
C ASP A 67 -2.80 17.30 -2.06
N PHE A 68 -2.36 16.08 -2.31
CA PHE A 68 -1.96 15.12 -1.26
C PHE A 68 -1.07 14.03 -1.82
N THR A 69 -0.32 13.34 -0.93
CA THR A 69 0.50 12.19 -1.29
C THR A 69 -0.13 10.91 -0.74
N LEU A 70 -0.25 9.90 -1.60
CA LEU A 70 -0.69 8.57 -1.19
C LEU A 70 0.38 7.92 -0.32
N PRO A 71 0.00 7.21 0.78
CA PRO A 71 0.96 6.66 1.72
C PRO A 71 1.82 5.55 1.11
N GLU A 72 3.05 5.43 1.62
CA GLU A 72 3.98 4.36 1.30
C GLU A 72 3.94 3.21 2.31
N LYS A 73 3.30 3.41 3.45
CA LYS A 73 3.26 2.47 4.57
C LYS A 73 1.84 2.16 5.01
N SER A 74 1.66 0.97 5.53
CA SER A 74 0.45 0.54 6.24
C SER A 74 0.48 0.97 7.71
N LEU A 75 -0.64 0.81 8.42
CA LEU A 75 -0.79 1.20 9.82
C LEU A 75 0.21 0.54 10.77
N ASP A 76 0.70 -0.66 10.43
CA ASP A 76 1.74 -1.36 11.18
C ASP A 76 3.17 -0.89 10.84
N GLY A 77 3.31 0.08 9.93
CA GLY A 77 4.58 0.64 9.47
C GLY A 77 5.27 -0.15 8.36
N SER A 78 4.71 -1.29 7.92
CA SER A 78 5.26 -2.06 6.80
C SER A 78 5.08 -1.33 5.45
N PRO A 79 5.99 -1.53 4.48
CA PRO A 79 5.85 -0.94 3.16
C PRO A 79 4.61 -1.46 2.44
N LEU A 80 3.82 -0.55 1.85
CA LEU A 80 2.69 -0.91 1.00
C LEU A 80 3.17 -1.45 -0.35
N GLN A 81 2.60 -2.57 -0.77
CA GLN A 81 2.85 -3.17 -2.07
C GLN A 81 1.89 -2.64 -3.15
N ALA A 82 0.74 -2.13 -2.73
CA ALA A 82 -0.30 -1.62 -3.61
C ALA A 82 -1.26 -0.71 -2.85
N ILE A 83 -1.90 0.21 -3.56
CA ILE A 83 -2.99 1.07 -3.07
C ILE A 83 -4.17 0.90 -4.01
N GLY A 84 -5.36 0.59 -3.47
CA GLY A 84 -6.57 0.31 -4.26
C GLY A 84 -7.27 1.57 -4.77
N GLY A 85 -6.99 2.72 -4.16
CA GLY A 85 -7.63 3.98 -4.49
C GLY A 85 -7.62 4.98 -3.34
N TYR A 86 -8.51 5.95 -3.41
CA TYR A 86 -8.76 6.88 -2.32
C TYR A 86 -10.22 7.35 -2.32
N ARG A 87 -10.69 7.83 -1.16
CA ARG A 87 -12.00 8.45 -1.00
C ARG A 87 -11.82 9.84 -0.42
N ILE A 88 -12.43 10.81 -1.07
CA ILE A 88 -12.52 12.17 -0.58
C ILE A 88 -13.83 12.30 0.20
N VAL A 89 -13.76 12.89 1.37
CA VAL A 89 -14.92 13.22 2.19
C VAL A 89 -14.91 14.71 2.40
N GLY A 90 -15.94 15.39 1.90
CA GLY A 90 -16.20 16.79 2.12
C GLY A 90 -17.34 16.94 3.14
N ARG A 91 -17.17 17.82 4.14
CA ARG A 91 -18.26 18.24 5.03
C ARG A 91 -18.62 19.67 4.69
N LEU A 92 -19.87 19.89 4.36
CA LEU A 92 -20.46 21.18 4.05
C LEU A 92 -20.70 22.01 5.33
N PRO A 93 -20.86 23.33 5.23
CA PRO A 93 -21.23 24.19 6.36
C PRO A 93 -22.50 23.72 7.07
N SER A 94 -23.45 23.16 6.33
CA SER A 94 -24.70 22.54 6.83
C SER A 94 -24.48 21.28 7.68
N GLY A 95 -23.23 20.75 7.75
CA GLY A 95 -22.89 19.50 8.43
C GLY A 95 -23.09 18.24 7.56
N ARG A 96 -23.69 18.36 6.38
CA ARG A 96 -23.85 17.25 5.43
C ARG A 96 -22.47 16.83 4.88
N GLU A 97 -22.28 15.53 4.67
CA GLU A 97 -21.07 15.00 4.04
C GLU A 97 -21.32 14.62 2.57
N SER A 98 -20.40 15.01 1.71
CA SER A 98 -20.22 14.47 0.36
C SER A 98 -19.14 13.41 0.36
N ARG A 99 -19.19 12.45 -0.57
CA ARG A 99 -18.18 11.40 -0.71
C ARG A 99 -17.96 11.12 -2.17
N GLU A 100 -16.69 11.13 -2.56
CA GLU A 100 -16.25 10.74 -3.87
C GLU A 100 -15.15 9.68 -3.75
N GLU A 101 -15.21 8.63 -4.55
CA GLU A 101 -14.28 7.51 -4.49
C GLU A 101 -13.64 7.27 -5.85
N VAL A 102 -12.31 7.24 -5.87
CA VAL A 102 -11.50 6.91 -7.03
C VAL A 102 -10.84 5.56 -6.80
N ARG A 103 -11.07 4.62 -7.73
CA ARG A 103 -10.47 3.28 -7.70
C ARG A 103 -9.43 3.15 -8.80
N PHE A 104 -8.30 2.55 -8.45
CA PHE A 104 -7.24 2.24 -9.40
C PHE A 104 -7.42 0.83 -9.98
N SER A 105 -7.10 0.68 -11.25
CA SER A 105 -6.98 -0.64 -11.88
C SER A 105 -5.84 -1.43 -11.23
N VAL A 106 -5.87 -2.75 -11.33
CA VAL A 106 -4.84 -3.63 -10.73
C VAL A 106 -3.44 -3.28 -11.21
N SER A 107 -3.30 -2.87 -12.47
CA SER A 107 -2.01 -2.44 -13.05
C SER A 107 -1.48 -1.12 -12.47
N GLU A 108 -2.36 -0.23 -12.02
CA GLU A 108 -1.98 1.07 -11.47
C GLU A 108 -1.65 1.01 -9.97
N GLN A 109 -2.27 0.09 -9.23
CA GLN A 109 -2.20 0.04 -7.77
C GLN A 109 -0.77 0.10 -7.20
N LYS A 110 0.19 -0.61 -7.83
CA LYS A 110 1.60 -0.59 -7.42
C LYS A 110 2.28 0.74 -7.74
N GLN A 111 1.93 1.35 -8.86
CA GLN A 111 2.55 2.58 -9.35
C GLN A 111 2.09 3.82 -8.58
N LYS A 112 0.95 3.72 -7.90
CA LYS A 112 0.34 4.84 -7.15
C LYS A 112 0.84 4.97 -5.71
N VAL A 113 1.54 3.96 -5.17
CA VAL A 113 2.14 4.03 -3.82
C VAL A 113 3.12 5.20 -3.75
N GLY A 114 3.00 6.06 -2.75
CA GLY A 114 3.86 7.24 -2.54
C GLY A 114 3.73 8.34 -3.61
N ARG A 115 2.71 8.29 -4.48
CA ARG A 115 2.53 9.30 -5.52
C ARG A 115 1.69 10.46 -5.04
N SER A 116 2.10 11.66 -5.43
CA SER A 116 1.28 12.85 -5.28
C SER A 116 0.09 12.79 -6.23
N VAL A 117 -1.04 13.26 -5.75
CA VAL A 117 -2.32 13.31 -6.45
C VAL A 117 -2.84 14.73 -6.38
N VAL A 118 -3.33 15.22 -7.51
CA VAL A 118 -4.13 16.46 -7.60
C VAL A 118 -5.56 16.04 -7.95
N PHE A 119 -6.51 16.49 -7.15
CA PHE A 119 -7.92 16.23 -7.38
C PHE A 119 -8.68 17.56 -7.41
N TYR A 120 -9.65 17.68 -8.31
CA TYR A 120 -10.51 18.86 -8.41
C TYR A 120 -11.95 18.49 -8.02
N ASP A 121 -12.44 19.15 -6.97
CA ASP A 121 -13.85 19.12 -6.59
C ASP A 121 -14.57 20.32 -7.19
N ARG A 122 -15.89 20.27 -7.20
CA ARG A 122 -16.72 21.39 -7.68
C ARG A 122 -16.55 22.61 -6.75
N LEU A 123 -16.77 23.79 -7.31
CA LEU A 123 -16.87 25.00 -6.49
C LEU A 123 -18.00 24.85 -5.49
N PRO A 124 -17.79 25.30 -4.24
CA PRO A 124 -18.84 25.34 -3.25
C PRO A 124 -20.00 26.25 -3.68
N GLU A 125 -21.23 25.82 -3.40
CA GLU A 125 -22.45 26.59 -3.72
C GLU A 125 -22.82 27.55 -2.57
N GLU A 126 -22.47 27.21 -1.33
CA GLU A 126 -22.83 27.94 -0.12
C GLU A 126 -21.58 28.59 0.51
N GLU A 127 -21.70 29.79 1.03
CA GLU A 127 -20.64 30.41 1.83
C GLU A 127 -20.46 29.67 3.15
N GLY A 128 -19.23 29.58 3.63
CA GLY A 128 -18.94 28.95 4.91
C GLY A 128 -17.68 28.12 4.92
N THR A 129 -17.49 27.35 5.99
CA THR A 129 -16.31 26.51 6.17
C THR A 129 -16.61 25.08 5.75
N TYR A 130 -15.84 24.62 4.79
CA TYR A 130 -15.81 23.24 4.30
C TYR A 130 -14.64 22.51 4.93
N TRP A 131 -14.84 21.23 5.27
CA TRP A 131 -13.76 20.38 5.75
C TRP A 131 -13.54 19.23 4.78
N TYR A 132 -12.29 18.93 4.48
CA TYR A 132 -11.91 17.86 3.58
C TYR A 132 -11.02 16.83 4.28
N TRP A 133 -11.23 15.57 3.97
CA TRP A 133 -10.42 14.43 4.38
C TRP A 133 -10.17 13.53 3.18
N VAL A 134 -8.98 12.94 3.11
CA VAL A 134 -8.65 11.91 2.13
C VAL A 134 -8.41 10.60 2.88
N LEU A 135 -9.13 9.55 2.48
CA LEU A 135 -9.03 8.21 3.02
C LEU A 135 -8.40 7.31 1.95
N PRO A 136 -7.12 6.93 2.06
CA PRO A 136 -6.54 5.98 1.15
C PRO A 136 -7.18 4.60 1.35
N LEU A 137 -7.34 3.85 0.26
CA LEU A 137 -8.03 2.57 0.23
C LEU A 137 -7.04 1.46 -0.13
N ASP A 138 -7.11 0.32 0.55
CA ASP A 138 -6.45 -0.89 0.11
C ASP A 138 -7.14 -1.50 -1.13
N ALA A 139 -6.61 -2.58 -1.67
CA ALA A 139 -7.18 -3.28 -2.82
C ALA A 139 -8.62 -3.80 -2.55
N TYR A 140 -9.00 -3.97 -1.31
CA TYR A 140 -10.32 -4.47 -0.89
C TYR A 140 -11.28 -3.37 -0.45
N GLY A 141 -10.80 -2.10 -0.38
CA GLY A 141 -11.58 -0.95 0.03
C GLY A 141 -11.55 -0.66 1.52
N SER A 142 -10.70 -1.34 2.27
CA SER A 142 -10.45 -0.99 3.67
C SER A 142 -9.67 0.33 3.73
N HIS A 143 -9.95 1.13 4.73
CA HIS A 143 -9.33 2.43 4.92
C HIS A 143 -9.00 2.68 6.39
N PRO A 144 -8.03 3.53 6.71
CA PRO A 144 -7.74 3.93 8.09
C PRO A 144 -8.90 4.77 8.66
N ARG A 145 -8.82 5.05 9.95
CA ARG A 145 -9.62 6.15 10.53
C ARG A 145 -9.24 7.46 9.81
N ARG A 146 -10.15 8.44 9.83
CA ARG A 146 -9.87 9.76 9.24
C ARG A 146 -8.58 10.33 9.81
N GLY A 147 -7.70 10.74 8.93
CA GLY A 147 -6.52 11.52 9.27
C GLY A 147 -6.88 12.99 9.59
N PRO A 148 -5.88 13.88 9.63
CA PRO A 148 -6.13 15.30 9.79
C PRO A 148 -7.01 15.80 8.64
N GLY A 149 -8.03 16.60 8.99
CA GLY A 149 -8.85 17.30 8.01
C GLY A 149 -8.29 18.70 7.76
N VAL A 150 -8.57 19.22 6.57
CA VAL A 150 -8.21 20.59 6.19
C VAL A 150 -9.47 21.39 5.94
N ALA A 151 -9.52 22.60 6.48
CA ALA A 151 -10.63 23.52 6.31
C ALA A 151 -10.39 24.44 5.13
N LEU A 152 -11.44 24.69 4.35
CA LEU A 152 -11.52 25.74 3.34
C LEU A 152 -12.65 26.69 3.70
N THR A 153 -12.34 27.97 3.86
CA THR A 153 -13.38 29.00 4.02
C THR A 153 -13.74 29.54 2.63
N TRP A 154 -14.99 29.37 2.25
CA TRP A 154 -15.54 29.85 0.99
C TRP A 154 -16.39 31.09 1.21
N THR A 155 -16.11 32.17 0.47
CA THR A 155 -16.75 33.50 0.59
C THR A 155 -17.68 33.81 -0.58
N GLY A 156 -18.13 32.78 -1.31
CA GLY A 156 -19.04 32.94 -2.45
C GLY A 156 -18.36 33.44 -3.74
N ARG A 157 -17.07 33.75 -3.71
CA ARG A 157 -16.33 34.21 -4.90
C ARG A 157 -15.06 33.40 -5.09
N PRO A 158 -14.81 32.86 -6.31
CA PRO A 158 -13.52 32.25 -6.61
C PRO A 158 -12.40 33.29 -6.55
N PRO A 159 -11.17 32.90 -6.15
CA PRO A 159 -10.02 33.81 -6.20
C PRO A 159 -9.81 34.28 -7.64
N GLU A 160 -9.45 35.54 -7.80
CA GLU A 160 -9.12 36.08 -9.12
C GLU A 160 -7.88 35.37 -9.68
N ALA A 161 -7.95 34.98 -10.95
CA ALA A 161 -6.84 34.36 -11.63
C ALA A 161 -5.71 35.39 -11.75
N GLY A 162 -4.69 35.31 -10.86
CA GLY A 162 -3.54 36.20 -10.90
C GLY A 162 -3.04 36.76 -9.56
N ALA A 163 -3.75 36.54 -8.44
CA ALA A 163 -3.35 37.11 -7.14
C ALA A 163 -2.24 36.32 -6.40
N GLY A 164 -1.63 35.32 -7.01
CA GLY A 164 -0.66 34.40 -6.37
C GLY A 164 0.79 34.51 -6.85
N ALA A 165 1.12 35.46 -7.70
CA ALA A 165 2.51 35.69 -8.14
C ALA A 165 3.06 37.00 -7.58
N GLU A 166 3.02 37.17 -6.26
CA GLU A 166 3.91 38.12 -5.61
C GLU A 166 5.28 37.46 -5.46
N GLU A 167 6.11 37.74 -6.45
CA GLU A 167 7.55 37.58 -6.47
C GLU A 167 8.10 38.30 -5.22
N ASN A 168 8.58 37.51 -4.28
CA ASN A 168 9.28 38.06 -3.12
C ASN A 168 10.74 38.36 -3.55
N PRO A 169 11.24 39.59 -3.41
CA PRO A 169 12.57 40.01 -3.81
C PRO A 169 13.71 39.39 -3.01
#